data_c67c9d0c62a46299b933ff60550ead9d
#
_entry.id   c67c9d0c62a46299b933ff60550ead9d
#
_cell.length_a   1.000
_cell.length_b   1.000
_cell.length_c   1.000
_cell.angle_alpha   90.00
_cell.angle_beta   90.00
_cell.angle_gamma   90.00
#
_symmetry.space_group_name_H-M   'P 1'
#
loop_
_entity.id
_entity.type
_entity.pdbx_description
1 polymer ?
#
loop_
_entity_poly.entity_id
_entity_poly.type
_entity_poly.pdbx_seq_one_letter_code
_entity_poly.pdbx_strand_id
1 'polypeptide(L)'
;MYKYTICFIRKGDNILLLNRNKKPTMGMWNGVGGKIEEYETPYEGVIRETFEETGIELPSVTYKGNVMFQVKDEPLGSEGMYVFLTDLPDGVYIDTPVSTDEGILEWKSIDWILDGDNRGVVSNLQRYLPRALKEENNLEHTFTYDNRNIIDYTTTLLTEDDTKKRYEKHLISQ
;
A
#
# COMPACT_ATOMS: atom_id res chain seq x y z
N MET A 1 6.37 -13.52 6.19
CA MET A 1 5.57 -13.06 5.01
C MET A 1 4.50 -12.14 5.54
N TYR A 2 4.35 -10.94 4.96
CA TYR A 2 3.29 -10.01 5.35
C TYR A 2 1.93 -10.48 4.84
N LYS A 3 0.88 -10.04 5.53
CA LYS A 3 -0.49 -10.51 5.28
C LYS A 3 -1.30 -9.59 4.36
N TYR A 4 -0.78 -8.40 4.07
CA TYR A 4 -1.53 -7.36 3.37
C TYR A 4 -0.77 -6.82 2.16
N THR A 5 -1.51 -6.26 1.22
CA THR A 5 -1.01 -5.48 0.11
C THR A 5 -1.60 -4.09 0.13
N ILE A 6 -0.89 -3.14 -0.46
CA ILE A 6 -1.40 -1.80 -0.78
C ILE A 6 -0.93 -1.40 -2.16
N CYS A 7 -1.81 -0.82 -2.95
CA CYS A 7 -1.54 -0.30 -4.28
C CYS A 7 -1.85 1.19 -4.36
N PHE A 8 -0.96 1.91 -5.01
CA PHE A 8 -1.17 3.30 -5.40
C PHE A 8 -1.35 3.38 -6.90
N ILE A 9 -2.56 3.71 -7.36
CA ILE A 9 -2.88 3.92 -8.77
C ILE A 9 -2.68 5.40 -9.05
N ARG A 10 -1.76 5.71 -9.97
CA ARG A 10 -1.38 7.08 -10.31
C ARG A 10 -2.01 7.51 -11.63
N LYS A 11 -2.47 8.76 -11.69
CA LYS A 11 -2.89 9.46 -12.91
C LYS A 11 -2.30 10.87 -12.90
N GLY A 12 -1.21 11.07 -13.64
CA GLY A 12 -0.43 12.30 -13.56
C GLY A 12 0.05 12.57 -12.14
N ASP A 13 -0.29 13.73 -11.59
CA ASP A 13 0.07 14.13 -10.23
C ASP A 13 -0.97 13.74 -9.17
N ASN A 14 -1.88 12.83 -9.51
CA ASN A 14 -2.92 12.36 -8.60
C ASN A 14 -2.79 10.86 -8.33
N ILE A 15 -3.22 10.46 -7.14
CA ILE A 15 -3.33 9.06 -6.71
C ILE A 15 -4.78 8.77 -6.31
N LEU A 16 -5.31 7.62 -6.74
CA LEU A 16 -6.60 7.13 -6.29
C LEU A 16 -6.47 6.61 -4.87
N LEU A 17 -7.17 7.25 -3.94
CA LEU A 17 -7.21 6.86 -2.53
C LEU A 17 -8.61 6.44 -2.12
N LEU A 18 -8.66 5.55 -1.13
CA LEU A 18 -9.86 5.09 -0.46
C LEU A 18 -9.96 5.72 0.93
N ASN A 19 -11.04 6.44 1.22
CA ASN A 19 -11.42 6.82 2.58
C ASN A 19 -12.24 5.68 3.19
N ARG A 20 -11.62 4.94 4.09
CA ARG A 20 -12.23 3.70 4.63
C ARG A 20 -13.41 3.99 5.54
N ASN A 21 -14.47 3.19 5.39
CA ASN A 21 -15.63 3.20 6.29
C ASN A 21 -15.53 2.16 7.41
N LYS A 22 -14.42 1.39 7.49
CA LYS A 22 -14.18 0.30 8.44
C LYS A 22 -12.88 0.48 9.22
N LYS A 23 -12.81 -0.12 10.41
CA LYS A 23 -11.55 -0.21 11.20
C LYS A 23 -10.48 -1.00 10.43
N PRO A 24 -9.17 -0.79 10.71
CA PRO A 24 -8.62 0.06 11.79
C PRO A 24 -8.50 1.55 11.45
N THR A 25 -8.57 1.95 10.19
CA THR A 25 -8.31 3.32 9.70
C THR A 25 -9.58 4.00 9.18
N MET A 26 -10.71 3.78 9.84
CA MET A 26 -11.99 4.40 9.49
C MET A 26 -11.87 5.93 9.42
N GLY A 27 -12.35 6.52 8.32
CA GLY A 27 -12.33 7.95 8.07
C GLY A 27 -10.98 8.50 7.56
N MET A 28 -9.98 7.62 7.38
CA MET A 28 -8.66 8.01 6.88
C MET A 28 -8.48 7.61 5.42
N TRP A 29 -7.79 8.45 4.66
CA TRP A 29 -7.39 8.16 3.29
C TRP A 29 -6.13 7.30 3.24
N ASN A 30 -6.16 6.27 2.39
CA ASN A 30 -5.02 5.38 2.12
C ASN A 30 -5.09 4.86 0.68
N GLY A 31 -4.04 4.15 0.23
CA GLY A 31 -4.09 3.37 -1.01
C GLY A 31 -5.14 2.26 -0.94
N VAL A 32 -5.46 1.69 -2.08
CA VAL A 32 -6.34 0.52 -2.21
C VAL A 32 -5.57 -0.77 -1.94
N GLY A 33 -6.24 -1.83 -1.48
CA GLY A 33 -5.62 -3.12 -1.20
C GLY A 33 -6.16 -3.74 0.08
N GLY A 34 -5.74 -4.97 0.34
CA GLY A 34 -6.28 -5.74 1.45
C GLY A 34 -5.47 -6.97 1.79
N LYS A 35 -6.15 -7.98 2.30
CA LYS A 35 -5.54 -9.19 2.82
C LYS A 35 -5.21 -10.17 1.69
N ILE A 36 -3.98 -10.70 1.72
CA ILE A 36 -3.54 -11.79 0.83
C ILE A 36 -4.22 -13.09 1.29
N GLU A 37 -4.83 -13.81 0.39
CA GLU A 37 -5.46 -15.10 0.67
C GLU A 37 -4.41 -16.23 0.78
N GLU A 38 -4.83 -17.39 1.32
CA GLU A 38 -3.90 -18.47 1.69
C GLU A 38 -3.06 -18.99 0.52
N TYR A 39 -3.63 -18.99 -0.67
CA TYR A 39 -2.99 -19.55 -1.89
C TYR A 39 -2.53 -18.48 -2.88
N GLU A 40 -2.60 -17.21 -2.50
CA GLU A 40 -2.19 -16.09 -3.33
C GLU A 40 -0.74 -15.68 -3.09
N THR A 41 -0.09 -15.25 -4.15
CA THR A 41 1.10 -14.42 -4.05
C THR A 41 0.69 -12.97 -3.71
N PRO A 42 1.60 -12.15 -3.15
CA PRO A 42 1.32 -10.72 -2.95
C PRO A 42 0.91 -9.99 -4.24
N TYR A 43 1.44 -10.43 -5.39
CA TYR A 43 1.08 -9.87 -6.70
C TYR A 43 -0.36 -10.20 -7.09
N GLU A 44 -0.78 -11.45 -6.95
CA GLU A 44 -2.15 -11.87 -7.24
C GLU A 44 -3.15 -11.18 -6.29
N GLY A 45 -2.80 -11.15 -5.00
CA GLY A 45 -3.63 -10.50 -3.98
C GLY A 45 -3.85 -9.01 -4.25
N VAL A 46 -2.82 -8.25 -4.65
CA VAL A 46 -2.98 -6.82 -4.95
C VAL A 46 -3.83 -6.58 -6.20
N ILE A 47 -3.71 -7.42 -7.23
CA ILE A 47 -4.55 -7.32 -8.44
C ILE A 47 -6.01 -7.57 -8.09
N ARG A 48 -6.30 -8.66 -7.36
CA ARG A 48 -7.66 -9.00 -6.92
C ARG A 48 -8.27 -7.91 -6.05
N GLU A 49 -7.59 -7.50 -4.98
CA GLU A 49 -8.08 -6.48 -4.03
C GLU A 49 -8.34 -5.14 -4.74
N THR A 50 -7.43 -4.73 -5.65
CA THR A 50 -7.64 -3.50 -6.42
C THR A 50 -8.89 -3.58 -7.27
N PHE A 51 -9.13 -4.72 -7.94
CA PHE A 51 -10.34 -4.91 -8.72
C PHE A 51 -11.61 -4.91 -7.85
N GLU A 52 -11.59 -5.60 -6.72
CA GLU A 52 -12.71 -5.66 -5.79
C GLU A 52 -13.09 -4.28 -5.22
N GLU A 53 -12.09 -3.46 -4.86
CA GLU A 53 -12.32 -2.13 -4.28
C GLU A 53 -12.65 -1.05 -5.31
N THR A 54 -12.13 -1.16 -6.55
CA THR A 54 -12.21 -0.07 -7.55
C THR A 54 -12.94 -0.43 -8.84
N GLY A 55 -13.06 -1.72 -9.15
CA GLY A 55 -13.51 -2.19 -10.47
C GLY A 55 -12.47 -2.02 -11.58
N ILE A 56 -11.24 -1.58 -11.27
CA ILE A 56 -10.18 -1.38 -12.26
C ILE A 56 -9.40 -2.68 -12.46
N GLU A 57 -9.39 -3.18 -13.69
CA GLU A 57 -8.51 -4.27 -14.09
C GLU A 57 -7.10 -3.72 -14.37
N LEU A 58 -6.14 -4.13 -13.54
CA LEU A 58 -4.74 -3.74 -13.71
C LEU A 58 -3.99 -4.80 -14.51
N PRO A 59 -3.36 -4.45 -15.65
CA PRO A 59 -2.57 -5.39 -16.42
C PRO A 59 -1.26 -5.77 -15.70
N SER A 60 -0.75 -4.88 -14.89
CA SER A 60 0.46 -5.09 -14.07
C SER A 60 0.59 -4.05 -12.98
N VAL A 61 1.39 -4.39 -11.97
CA VAL A 61 1.80 -3.48 -10.90
C VAL A 61 3.30 -3.61 -10.65
N THR A 62 3.93 -2.54 -10.20
CA THR A 62 5.35 -2.54 -9.84
C THR A 62 5.49 -2.63 -8.33
N TYR A 63 6.22 -3.62 -7.86
CA TYR A 63 6.58 -3.74 -6.44
C TYR A 63 7.55 -2.63 -6.03
N LYS A 64 7.27 -1.96 -4.92
CA LYS A 64 8.01 -0.79 -4.41
C LYS A 64 8.55 -0.98 -2.99
N GLY A 65 8.53 -2.20 -2.49
CA GLY A 65 9.03 -2.53 -1.16
C GLY A 65 7.94 -2.88 -0.17
N ASN A 66 8.25 -2.75 1.11
CA ASN A 66 7.35 -3.14 2.19
C ASN A 66 7.18 -2.03 3.23
N VAL A 67 6.08 -2.11 3.96
CA VAL A 67 5.89 -1.39 5.23
C VAL A 67 5.73 -2.43 6.34
N MET A 68 6.56 -2.36 7.36
CA MET A 68 6.50 -3.20 8.56
C MET A 68 6.01 -2.37 9.75
N PHE A 69 5.10 -2.96 10.52
CA PHE A 69 4.55 -2.38 11.73
C PHE A 69 5.15 -3.06 12.95
N GLN A 70 5.85 -2.30 13.78
CA GLN A 70 6.43 -2.74 15.04
C GLN A 70 5.72 -2.01 16.18
N VAL A 71 5.32 -2.75 17.20
CA VAL A 71 4.84 -2.18 18.46
C VAL A 71 5.99 -2.10 19.44
N LYS A 72 6.12 -0.96 20.12
CA LYS A 72 7.15 -0.76 21.15
C LYS A 72 7.04 -1.84 22.22
N ASP A 73 8.20 -2.33 22.67
CA ASP A 73 8.35 -3.35 23.70
C ASP A 73 7.74 -4.72 23.36
N GLU A 74 7.22 -4.92 22.13
CA GLU A 74 6.82 -6.23 21.63
C GLU A 74 7.92 -6.89 20.79
N PRO A 75 7.97 -8.23 20.73
CA PRO A 75 8.87 -8.93 19.82
C PRO A 75 8.68 -8.48 18.39
N LEU A 76 9.76 -8.50 17.59
CA LEU A 76 9.68 -8.14 16.18
C LEU A 76 8.59 -8.96 15.50
N GLY A 77 7.50 -8.29 15.13
CA GLY A 77 6.32 -8.93 14.54
C GLY A 77 6.49 -9.13 13.03
N SER A 78 5.58 -9.91 12.46
CA SER A 78 5.45 -10.09 11.00
C SER A 78 4.30 -9.28 10.41
N GLU A 79 3.80 -8.30 11.13
CA GLU A 79 2.73 -7.45 10.62
C GLU A 79 3.27 -6.40 9.66
N GLY A 80 2.65 -6.31 8.51
CA GLY A 80 3.09 -5.40 7.48
C GLY A 80 2.34 -5.62 6.17
N MET A 81 2.75 -4.88 5.17
CA MET A 81 2.16 -4.93 3.84
C MET A 81 3.22 -4.79 2.74
N TYR A 82 2.94 -5.40 1.60
CA TYR A 82 3.67 -5.19 0.36
C TYR A 82 3.12 -3.95 -0.33
N VAL A 83 4.03 -3.09 -0.82
CA VAL A 83 3.69 -1.82 -1.47
C VAL A 83 3.84 -1.96 -2.97
N PHE A 84 2.79 -1.59 -3.72
CA PHE A 84 2.78 -1.60 -5.16
C PHE A 84 2.39 -0.22 -5.71
N LEU A 85 2.87 0.06 -6.92
CA LEU A 85 2.58 1.26 -7.68
C LEU A 85 2.23 0.88 -9.11
N THR A 86 1.26 1.55 -9.71
CA THR A 86 0.94 1.46 -11.12
C THR A 86 0.41 2.80 -11.63
N ASP A 87 0.53 3.02 -12.92
CA ASP A 87 -0.24 4.09 -13.58
C ASP A 87 -1.63 3.58 -13.97
N LEU A 88 -2.62 4.46 -13.98
CA LEU A 88 -3.95 4.11 -14.48
C LEU A 88 -3.83 3.65 -15.94
N PRO A 89 -4.34 2.47 -16.30
CA PRO A 89 -4.23 1.99 -17.68
C PRO A 89 -4.90 2.93 -18.68
N ASP A 90 -4.31 3.03 -19.88
CA ASP A 90 -4.86 3.83 -20.97
C ASP A 90 -6.30 3.43 -21.30
N GLY A 91 -7.16 4.42 -21.49
CA GLY A 91 -8.57 4.20 -21.82
C GLY A 91 -9.45 3.82 -20.62
N VAL A 92 -8.86 3.61 -19.43
CA VAL A 92 -9.62 3.41 -18.21
C VAL A 92 -9.99 4.76 -17.61
N TYR A 93 -11.25 4.88 -17.22
CA TYR A 93 -11.78 6.08 -16.57
C TYR A 93 -12.57 5.68 -15.33
N ILE A 94 -12.34 6.38 -14.24
CA ILE A 94 -13.14 6.30 -13.02
C ILE A 94 -13.55 7.70 -12.61
N ASP A 95 -14.85 7.93 -12.56
CA ASP A 95 -15.42 9.19 -12.08
C ASP A 95 -15.46 9.19 -10.55
N THR A 96 -14.88 10.23 -9.95
CA THR A 96 -14.78 10.35 -8.50
C THR A 96 -15.31 11.70 -8.01
N PRO A 97 -15.80 11.81 -6.76
CA PRO A 97 -15.83 10.75 -5.74
C PRO A 97 -16.89 9.68 -6.00
N VAL A 98 -16.58 8.42 -5.67
CA VAL A 98 -17.53 7.31 -5.79
C VAL A 98 -17.57 6.50 -4.49
N SER A 99 -18.79 6.18 -4.03
CA SER A 99 -19.01 5.33 -2.86
C SER A 99 -18.92 3.85 -3.26
N THR A 100 -18.21 3.08 -2.46
CA THR A 100 -18.09 1.63 -2.53
C THR A 100 -18.45 0.99 -1.20
N ASP A 101 -18.51 -0.34 -1.15
CA ASP A 101 -18.74 -1.08 0.11
C ASP A 101 -17.62 -0.88 1.14
N GLU A 102 -16.42 -0.50 0.69
CA GLU A 102 -15.25 -0.27 1.55
C GLU A 102 -15.08 1.20 1.96
N GLY A 103 -15.75 2.15 1.28
CA GLY A 103 -15.64 3.57 1.57
C GLY A 103 -15.84 4.47 0.36
N ILE A 104 -15.11 5.58 0.32
CA ILE A 104 -15.18 6.56 -0.76
C ILE A 104 -13.85 6.58 -1.51
N LEU A 105 -13.90 6.33 -2.82
CA LEU A 105 -12.75 6.49 -3.71
C LEU A 105 -12.71 7.91 -4.26
N GLU A 106 -11.52 8.52 -4.26
CA GLU A 106 -11.32 9.83 -4.85
C GLU A 106 -9.87 10.05 -5.28
N TRP A 107 -9.70 10.73 -6.42
CA TRP A 107 -8.39 11.22 -6.85
C TRP A 107 -7.92 12.36 -5.95
N LYS A 108 -6.75 12.18 -5.33
CA LYS A 108 -6.09 13.20 -4.51
C LYS A 108 -4.75 13.59 -5.12
N SER A 109 -4.44 14.88 -5.16
CA SER A 109 -3.12 15.31 -5.62
C SER A 109 -2.03 14.82 -4.66
N ILE A 110 -0.87 14.49 -5.23
CA ILE A 110 0.30 14.06 -4.44
C ILE A 110 0.68 15.16 -3.43
N ASP A 111 0.62 16.43 -3.82
CA ASP A 111 0.90 17.54 -2.92
C ASP A 111 -0.05 17.59 -1.73
N TRP A 112 -1.35 17.36 -1.95
CA TRP A 112 -2.32 17.29 -0.85
C TRP A 112 -2.05 16.09 0.08
N ILE A 113 -1.71 14.93 -0.49
CA ILE A 113 -1.40 13.72 0.29
C ILE A 113 -0.18 13.96 1.18
N LEU A 114 0.84 14.61 0.66
CA LEU A 114 2.14 14.81 1.30
C LEU A 114 2.22 16.08 2.15
N ASP A 115 1.17 16.89 2.18
CA ASP A 115 1.11 18.07 3.04
C ASP A 115 1.26 17.66 4.51
N GLY A 116 2.27 18.21 5.19
CA GLY A 116 2.59 17.90 6.59
C GLY A 116 1.49 18.24 7.59
N ASP A 117 0.56 19.13 7.24
CA ASP A 117 -0.59 19.50 8.07
C ASP A 117 -1.83 18.63 7.78
N ASN A 118 -1.80 17.81 6.72
CA ASN A 118 -2.89 16.92 6.38
C ASN A 118 -2.99 15.76 7.39
N ARG A 119 -4.04 15.79 8.21
CA ARG A 119 -4.38 14.74 9.18
C ARG A 119 -5.43 13.75 8.67
N GLY A 120 -5.89 13.92 7.44
CA GLY A 120 -6.88 13.05 6.80
C GLY A 120 -6.31 11.77 6.19
N VAL A 121 -5.00 11.67 6.05
CA VAL A 121 -4.30 10.46 5.54
C VAL A 121 -3.75 9.62 6.70
N VAL A 122 -3.56 8.32 6.46
CA VAL A 122 -2.92 7.44 7.46
C VAL A 122 -1.51 7.94 7.78
N SER A 123 -1.14 7.93 9.06
CA SER A 123 0.01 8.67 9.60
C SER A 123 1.39 8.30 9.03
N ASN A 124 1.54 7.07 8.52
CA ASN A 124 2.80 6.60 7.93
C ASN A 124 2.92 6.93 6.44
N LEU A 125 1.81 7.20 5.76
CA LEU A 125 1.75 7.38 4.31
C LEU A 125 2.70 8.50 3.83
N GLN A 126 2.68 9.64 4.48
CA GLN A 126 3.49 10.80 4.13
C GLN A 126 5.01 10.55 4.24
N ARG A 127 5.43 9.49 4.95
CA ARG A 127 6.84 9.14 5.12
C ARG A 127 7.37 8.16 4.08
N TYR A 128 6.58 7.12 3.73
CA TYR A 128 7.07 6.10 2.79
C TYR A 128 6.64 6.35 1.34
N LEU A 129 5.48 6.98 1.09
CA LEU A 129 4.98 7.21 -0.27
C LEU A 129 5.96 8.02 -1.14
N PRO A 130 6.60 9.12 -0.67
CA PRO A 130 7.56 9.85 -1.49
C PRO A 130 8.71 8.98 -2.00
N ARG A 131 9.16 8.02 -1.19
CA ARG A 131 10.20 7.07 -1.58
C ARG A 131 9.66 6.03 -2.56
N ALA A 132 8.49 5.46 -2.29
CA ALA A 132 7.85 4.52 -3.21
C ALA A 132 7.61 5.11 -4.60
N LEU A 133 7.35 6.43 -4.69
CA LEU A 133 7.15 7.14 -5.97
C LEU A 133 8.47 7.42 -6.73
N LYS A 134 9.59 7.56 -6.05
CA LYS A 134 10.85 8.06 -6.64
C LYS A 134 11.99 7.05 -6.66
N GLU A 135 12.04 6.15 -5.67
CA GLU A 135 13.17 5.23 -5.51
C GLU A 135 13.12 4.11 -6.57
N GLU A 136 14.28 3.81 -7.15
CA GLU A 136 14.45 2.66 -8.05
C GLU A 136 14.61 1.36 -7.24
N ASN A 137 15.17 1.46 -6.03
CA ASN A 137 15.40 0.32 -5.16
C ASN A 137 14.21 0.09 -4.21
N ASN A 138 13.91 -1.17 -3.98
CA ASN A 138 12.88 -1.56 -3.03
C ASN A 138 13.38 -1.40 -1.59
N LEU A 139 12.58 -0.74 -0.76
CA LEU A 139 12.89 -0.51 0.65
C LEU A 139 11.89 -1.25 1.55
N GLU A 140 12.39 -1.71 2.70
CA GLU A 140 11.55 -2.04 3.84
C GLU A 140 11.46 -0.82 4.75
N HIS A 141 10.27 -0.30 4.92
CA HIS A 141 9.96 0.84 5.80
C HIS A 141 9.45 0.31 7.12
N THR A 142 10.24 0.42 8.18
CA THR A 142 9.85 -0.03 9.53
C THR A 142 9.35 1.14 10.34
N PHE A 143 8.12 1.06 10.80
CA PHE A 143 7.49 2.03 11.69
C PHE A 143 7.29 1.42 13.07
N THR A 144 7.86 2.06 14.09
CA THR A 144 7.64 1.67 15.48
C THR A 144 6.57 2.56 16.09
N TYR A 145 5.56 1.93 16.68
CA TYR A 145 4.42 2.58 17.30
C TYR A 145 4.45 2.44 18.83
N ASP A 146 4.15 3.53 19.52
CA ASP A 146 3.71 3.52 20.92
C ASP A 146 2.24 3.95 20.93
N ASN A 147 1.33 3.01 21.21
CA ASN A 147 -0.09 3.15 20.98
C ASN A 147 -0.39 3.47 19.50
N ARG A 148 -0.82 4.69 19.18
CA ARG A 148 -1.11 5.13 17.80
C ARG A 148 -0.08 6.11 17.25
N ASN A 149 0.95 6.42 18.03
CA ASN A 149 1.97 7.39 17.63
C ASN A 149 3.17 6.69 17.03
N ILE A 150 3.65 7.18 15.89
CA ILE A 150 4.91 6.74 15.33
C ILE A 150 6.02 7.38 16.16
N ILE A 151 6.80 6.55 16.86
CA ILE A 151 7.94 6.97 17.69
C ILE A 151 9.28 6.77 17.02
N ASP A 152 9.34 5.88 16.01
CA ASP A 152 10.55 5.66 15.21
C ASP A 152 10.19 5.26 13.79
N TYR A 153 11.10 5.58 12.84
CA TYR A 153 10.99 5.21 11.44
C TYR A 153 12.37 4.97 10.84
N THR A 154 12.59 3.77 10.35
CA THR A 154 13.83 3.35 9.68
C THR A 154 13.55 2.74 8.31
N THR A 155 14.58 2.68 7.47
CA THR A 155 14.51 2.03 6.16
C THR A 155 15.67 1.09 5.98
N THR A 156 15.41 -0.07 5.36
CA THR A 156 16.42 -1.06 4.98
C THR A 156 16.29 -1.38 3.51
N LEU A 157 17.41 -1.42 2.78
CA LEU A 157 17.42 -1.82 1.39
C LEU A 157 17.10 -3.32 1.28
N LEU A 158 16.13 -3.68 0.45
CA LEU A 158 15.81 -5.05 0.14
C LEU A 158 16.70 -5.56 -1.00
N THR A 159 17.30 -6.74 -0.80
CA THR A 159 18.06 -7.42 -1.85
C THR A 159 17.12 -8.05 -2.88
N GLU A 160 17.66 -8.39 -4.07
CA GLU A 160 16.89 -9.14 -5.07
C GLU A 160 16.38 -10.48 -4.50
N ASP A 161 17.16 -11.14 -3.67
CA ASP A 161 16.80 -12.39 -3.00
C ASP A 161 15.64 -12.20 -2.02
N ASP A 162 15.62 -11.10 -1.28
CA ASP A 162 14.51 -10.76 -0.38
C ASP A 162 13.24 -10.48 -1.16
N THR A 163 13.36 -9.82 -2.29
CA THR A 163 12.25 -9.54 -3.20
C THR A 163 11.71 -10.83 -3.81
N LYS A 164 12.56 -11.69 -4.37
CA LYS A 164 12.17 -12.97 -4.98
C LYS A 164 11.52 -13.94 -4.01
N LYS A 165 12.13 -14.16 -2.84
CA LYS A 165 11.59 -15.08 -1.82
C LYS A 165 10.20 -14.68 -1.33
N ARG A 166 9.88 -13.39 -1.34
CA ARG A 166 8.58 -12.87 -0.89
C ARG A 166 7.55 -12.78 -2.01
N TYR A 167 8.00 -12.73 -3.27
CA TYR A 167 7.18 -12.53 -4.46
C TYR A 167 6.79 -13.84 -5.17
N GLU A 168 7.69 -14.84 -5.19
CA GLU A 168 7.59 -16.05 -6.01
C GLU A 168 7.29 -17.33 -5.22
N LYS A 169 6.77 -17.27 -4.01
CA LYS A 169 6.66 -18.44 -3.12
C LYS A 169 5.82 -19.61 -3.65
N HIS A 170 5.13 -19.47 -4.76
CA HIS A 170 4.31 -20.53 -5.37
C HIS A 170 4.94 -21.28 -6.55
N LEU A 171 6.10 -20.86 -7.03
CA LEU A 171 6.77 -21.60 -8.13
C LEU A 171 7.65 -22.77 -7.67
N ILE A 172 7.77 -23.03 -6.37
CA ILE A 172 8.69 -24.06 -5.81
C ILE A 172 7.96 -25.29 -5.22
N SER A 173 6.66 -25.40 -5.36
CA SER A 173 5.89 -26.56 -4.89
C SER A 173 5.09 -27.24 -6.00
N GLN A 174 5.76 -27.52 -7.13
CA GLN A 174 5.34 -28.56 -8.08
C GLN A 174 6.47 -29.55 -8.32
#